data_9eb1609535d41ab829440aa5721e3775
#
_entry.id   9eb1609535d41ab829440aa5721e3775
#
_cell.length_a   1.000
_cell.length_b   1.000
_cell.length_c   1.000
_cell.angle_alpha   90.00
_cell.angle_beta   90.00
_cell.angle_gamma   90.00
#
_symmetry.space_group_name_H-M   'P 1'
#
loop_
_entity.id
_entity.type
_entity.pdbx_description
1 polymer ?
#
loop_
_entity_poly.entity_id
_entity_poly.type
_entity_poly.pdbx_seq_one_letter_code
_entity_poly.pdbx_strand_id
1 'polypeptide(L)'
;MKKEEGETYSLINGSVYRIVSAGNSDAQIETEGAFLGYVPFGDESALSVRLTAGEQKGTVRIIPCNSVFYIDVIKQEKNDRKDPKEEKPAFYG
;
A
#
# COMPACT_ATOMS: atom_id res chain seq x y z
N MET A 1 6.22 5.92 -24.14
CA MET A 1 5.87 5.82 -24.07
C MET A 1 5.74 5.76 -23.68
N LYS A 2 5.61 5.82 -23.35
CA LYS A 2 5.21 5.73 -23.04
C LYS A 2 5.26 5.52 -22.29
N LYS A 3 5.33 5.50 -21.64
CA LYS A 3 5.22 5.26 -21.05
C LYS A 3 5.11 5.03 -20.56
N GLU A 4 5.26 5.09 -20.44
CA GLU A 4 4.91 4.88 -20.17
C GLU A 4 4.45 5.08 -19.88
N GLU A 5 4.43 5.50 -20.35
CA GLU A 5 3.72 5.76 -20.07
C GLU A 5 2.96 5.57 -19.58
N GLY A 6 2.94 5.99 -19.77
CA GLY A 6 1.71 6.07 -19.14
C GLY A 6 1.39 5.04 -18.13
N GLU A 7 2.27 4.45 -17.74
CA GLU A 7 2.07 3.40 -16.79
C GLU A 7 1.92 3.97 -15.39
N THR A 8 0.90 3.55 -14.67
CA THR A 8 0.63 4.02 -13.33
C THR A 8 0.59 2.83 -12.39
N TYR A 9 1.28 2.95 -11.29
CA TYR A 9 1.23 1.91 -10.27
C TYR A 9 0.29 2.32 -9.17
N SER A 10 -0.55 1.39 -8.76
CA SER A 10 -1.45 1.59 -7.64
C SER A 10 -1.10 0.61 -6.56
N LEU A 11 -1.26 1.04 -5.31
CA LEU A 11 -1.10 0.11 -4.21
C LEU A 11 -2.33 -0.77 -4.13
N ILE A 12 -2.11 -2.03 -3.83
CA ILE A 12 -3.17 -3.03 -3.84
C ILE A 12 -3.41 -3.50 -2.41
N ASN A 13 -4.66 -3.45 -1.99
CA ASN A 13 -5.02 -3.89 -0.64
C ASN A 13 -4.55 -5.32 -0.42
N GLY A 14 -3.96 -5.56 0.73
CA GLY A 14 -3.47 -6.88 1.06
C GLY A 14 -2.03 -7.14 0.66
N SER A 15 -1.50 -6.34 -0.25
CA SER A 15 -0.10 -6.49 -0.65
C SER A 15 0.81 -5.97 0.44
N VAL A 16 2.01 -6.51 0.50
CA VAL A 16 2.98 -6.12 1.52
C VAL A 16 3.99 -5.17 0.90
N TYR A 17 4.16 -4.05 1.54
CA TYR A 17 5.08 -3.01 1.07
C TYR A 17 6.01 -2.62 2.20
N ARG A 18 7.21 -2.17 1.81
CA ARG A 18 8.10 -1.49 2.75
C ARG A 18 8.04 -0.02 2.40
N ILE A 19 7.61 0.76 3.37
CA ILE A 19 7.38 2.19 3.17
C ILE A 19 8.40 2.95 3.99
N VAL A 20 9.15 3.81 3.33
CA VAL A 20 10.14 4.63 4.00
C VAL A 20 9.59 6.04 4.04
N SER A 21 9.47 6.58 5.24
CA SER A 21 8.85 7.87 5.43
C SER A 21 9.68 8.71 6.38
N ALA A 22 9.35 9.98 6.46
CA ALA A 22 10.07 10.93 7.30
C ALA A 22 9.77 10.65 8.77
N GLY A 23 10.80 10.70 9.57
CA GLY A 23 10.66 10.60 11.01
C GLY A 23 11.08 11.89 11.66
N ASN A 24 11.48 11.79 12.91
CA ASN A 24 11.92 12.97 13.64
C ASN A 24 13.32 13.34 13.21
N SER A 25 13.54 14.63 13.13
CA SER A 25 14.85 15.16 12.76
C SER A 25 15.28 14.56 11.43
N ASP A 26 16.42 13.91 11.41
CA ASP A 26 16.94 13.33 10.17
C ASP A 26 16.64 11.86 10.05
N ALA A 27 15.90 11.30 10.98
CA ALA A 27 15.64 9.88 10.97
C ALA A 27 14.59 9.52 9.93
N GLN A 28 14.72 8.33 9.39
CA GLN A 28 13.70 7.76 8.52
C GLN A 28 13.00 6.65 9.26
N ILE A 29 11.77 6.43 8.91
CA ILE A 29 10.98 5.37 9.49
C ILE A 29 10.67 4.37 8.41
N GLU A 30 10.99 3.11 8.67
CA GLU A 30 10.63 2.03 7.77
C GLU A 30 9.43 1.30 8.32
N THR A 31 8.46 1.07 7.48
CA THR A 31 7.26 0.34 7.86
C THR A 31 7.05 -0.76 6.86
N GLU A 32 6.97 -1.99 7.34
CA GLU A 32 6.66 -3.10 6.45
C GLU A 32 5.33 -3.67 6.88
N GLY A 33 4.39 -3.75 5.94
CA GLY A 33 3.08 -4.24 6.30
C GLY A 33 2.17 -4.36 5.12
N ALA A 34 0.98 -4.84 5.41
CA ALA A 34 -0.06 -5.04 4.40
C ALA A 34 -0.86 -3.76 4.25
N PHE A 35 -0.99 -3.34 3.02
CA PHE A 35 -1.72 -2.11 2.70
C PHE A 35 -3.22 -2.34 2.90
N LEU A 36 -3.86 -1.46 3.62
CA LEU A 36 -5.29 -1.56 3.90
C LEU A 36 -6.12 -0.53 3.17
N GLY A 37 -5.47 0.44 2.55
CA GLY A 37 -6.19 1.47 1.82
C GLY A 37 -5.77 2.85 2.27
N TYR A 38 -6.36 3.85 1.64
CA TYR A 38 -6.09 5.24 1.97
C TYR A 38 -7.15 5.73 2.94
N VAL A 39 -6.75 6.60 3.83
CA VAL A 39 -7.68 7.21 4.79
C VAL A 39 -7.42 8.71 4.83
N PRO A 40 -8.44 9.48 5.19
CA PRO A 40 -8.22 10.92 5.39
C PRO A 40 -7.35 11.16 6.61
N PHE A 41 -6.51 12.16 6.54
CA PHE A 41 -5.68 12.53 7.66
C PHE A 41 -5.53 14.06 7.64
N GLY A 42 -6.41 14.72 8.35
CA GLY A 42 -6.48 16.18 8.21
C GLY A 42 -6.96 16.55 6.83
N ASP A 43 -6.20 17.37 6.15
CA ASP A 43 -6.53 17.82 4.81
C ASP A 43 -5.95 16.96 3.72
N GLU A 44 -5.30 15.87 4.07
CA GLU A 44 -4.59 15.08 3.09
C GLU A 44 -4.93 13.62 3.24
N SER A 45 -4.38 12.81 2.37
CA SER A 45 -4.57 11.37 2.42
C SER A 45 -3.42 10.73 3.16
N ALA A 46 -3.68 9.59 3.72
CA ALA A 46 -2.66 8.79 4.38
C ALA A 46 -2.83 7.34 3.99
N LEU A 47 -1.75 6.59 4.11
CA LEU A 47 -1.77 5.16 3.92
C LEU A 47 -2.13 4.51 5.24
N SER A 48 -2.94 3.46 5.20
CA SER A 48 -3.12 2.65 6.39
C SER A 48 -2.50 1.29 6.11
N VAL A 49 -1.71 0.82 7.05
CA VAL A 49 -0.89 -0.37 6.87
C VAL A 49 -0.92 -1.19 8.14
N ARG A 50 -1.17 -2.49 8.01
CA ARG A 50 -1.10 -3.38 9.18
C ARG A 50 0.29 -3.97 9.21
N LEU A 51 0.99 -3.72 10.30
CA LEU A 51 2.38 -4.15 10.42
C LEU A 51 2.47 -5.67 10.41
N THR A 52 3.42 -6.20 9.67
CA THR A 52 3.59 -7.64 9.52
C THR A 52 4.80 -8.17 10.24
N ALA A 53 5.58 -7.30 10.87
CA ALA A 53 6.81 -7.74 11.53
C ALA A 53 7.09 -6.85 12.71
N GLY A 54 7.99 -7.31 13.57
CA GLY A 54 8.42 -6.53 14.70
C GLY A 54 7.53 -6.68 15.91
N GLU A 55 7.84 -5.90 16.92
CA GLU A 55 7.10 -5.99 18.18
C GLU A 55 5.68 -5.49 18.05
N GLN A 56 5.43 -4.67 17.05
CA GLN A 56 4.11 -4.10 16.90
C GLN A 56 3.32 -4.77 15.79
N LYS A 57 3.70 -5.98 15.46
CA LYS A 57 2.99 -6.74 14.45
C LYS A 57 1.50 -6.73 14.75
N GLY A 58 0.72 -6.48 13.73
CA GLY A 58 -0.74 -6.42 13.86
C GLY A 58 -1.29 -5.03 14.09
N THR A 59 -0.45 -4.09 14.48
CA THR A 59 -0.86 -2.71 14.66
C THR A 59 -1.13 -2.08 13.32
N VAL A 60 -2.13 -1.22 13.25
CA VAL A 60 -2.39 -0.45 12.04
C VAL A 60 -1.70 0.90 12.19
N ARG A 61 -0.85 1.21 11.23
CA ARG A 61 -0.11 2.47 11.22
C ARG A 61 -0.66 3.36 10.12
N ILE A 62 -0.85 4.62 10.44
CA ILE A 62 -1.32 5.60 9.48
C ILE A 62 -0.14 6.47 9.10
N ILE A 63 0.17 6.53 7.82
CA ILE A 63 1.34 7.25 7.33
C ILE A 63 0.87 8.30 6.34
N PRO A 64 1.06 9.59 6.65
CA PRO A 64 0.66 10.63 5.70
C PRO A 64 1.37 10.45 4.37
N CYS A 65 0.62 10.56 3.29
CA CYS A 65 1.20 10.30 1.97
C CYS A 65 2.35 11.26 1.66
N ASN A 66 2.25 12.50 2.10
CA ASN A 66 3.30 13.45 1.77
C ASN A 66 4.55 13.28 2.61
N SER A 67 4.56 12.36 3.56
CA SER A 67 5.77 12.06 4.31
C SER A 67 6.54 10.89 3.73
N VAL A 68 6.02 10.25 2.71
CA VAL A 68 6.62 9.05 2.14
C VAL A 68 7.73 9.43 1.18
N PHE A 69 8.89 8.81 1.35
CA PHE A 69 10.00 9.00 0.44
C PHE A 69 9.94 8.00 -0.71
N TYR A 70 9.72 6.73 -0.39
CA TYR A 70 9.57 5.72 -1.44
C TYR A 70 8.94 4.47 -0.83
N ILE A 71 8.49 3.60 -1.69
CA ILE A 71 7.82 2.36 -1.31
C ILE A 71 8.40 1.23 -2.14
N ASP A 72 8.82 0.17 -1.45
CA ASP A 72 9.26 -1.04 -2.11
C ASP A 72 8.15 -2.07 -2.07
N VAL A 73 7.95 -2.75 -3.17
CA VAL A 73 6.94 -3.81 -3.24
C VAL A 73 7.59 -5.10 -2.78
N ILE A 74 7.11 -5.62 -1.66
CA ILE A 74 7.67 -6.85 -1.10
C ILE A 74 6.90 -8.05 -1.63
N LYS A 75 5.58 -7.99 -1.53
CA LYS A 75 4.75 -9.09 -2.03
C LYS A 75 3.46 -8.50 -2.52
N GLN A 76 3.24 -8.55 -3.81
CA GLN A 76 2.08 -7.95 -4.39
C GLN A 76 1.01 -8.99 -4.63
N GLU A 77 -0.17 -8.72 -4.08
CA GLU A 77 -1.31 -9.57 -4.36
C GLU A 77 -1.81 -9.24 -5.73
N LYS A 78 -2.42 -10.21 -6.35
CA LYS A 78 -3.00 -9.97 -7.63
C LYS A 78 -4.26 -9.18 -7.49
N ASN A 79 -4.44 -8.26 -8.41
CA ASN A 79 -5.66 -7.50 -8.45
C ASN A 79 -6.63 -8.25 -9.32
N ASP A 80 -7.33 -9.19 -8.73
CA ASP A 80 -8.19 -10.07 -9.49
C ASP A 80 -9.60 -9.62 -9.58
N ARG A 81 -9.84 -8.46 -9.11
CA ARG A 81 -11.18 -7.99 -9.19
C ARG A 81 -11.64 -7.97 -10.56
N LYS A 82 -10.70 -7.87 -11.35
CA LYS A 82 -11.08 -7.97 -12.66
C LYS A 82 -11.40 -9.34 -12.93
N ASP A 83 -11.29 -9.92 -12.18
CA ASP A 83 -11.50 -11.14 -12.42
C ASP A 83 -12.47 -11.64 -11.77
N PRO A 84 -12.91 -11.23 -11.37
CA PRO A 84 -13.73 -11.72 -10.90
C PRO A 84 -14.72 -11.94 -11.54
N LYS A 85 -14.58 -11.55 -11.88
CA LYS A 85 -15.15 -11.79 -12.45
C LYS A 85 -15.04 -12.54 -12.97
N GLU A 86 -14.56 -12.51 -12.91
CA GLU A 86 -14.41 -13.19 -13.40
C GLU A 86 -14.56 -14.02 -13.06
N GLU A 87 -14.90 -13.79 -12.71
CA GLU A 87 -15.24 -14.44 -12.56
C GLU A 87 -15.83 -15.00 -12.37
N LYS A 88 -16.17 -14.79 -12.39
CA LYS A 88 -16.91 -15.26 -12.52
C LYS A 88 -17.19 -15.89 -12.66
N PRO A 89 -17.45 -15.83 -12.77
CA PRO A 89 -17.92 -16.43 -13.05
C PRO A 89 -18.19 -16.91 -12.92
N ALA A 90 -18.42 -16.68 -12.83
CA ALA A 90 -18.89 -17.18 -12.86
C ALA A 90 -19.33 -17.48 -12.71
N PHE A 91 -19.63 -17.29 -12.69
CA PHE A 91 -20.20 -17.61 -12.83
C PHE A 91 -20.36 -17.83 -13.19
N TYR A 92 -20.39 -17.52 -13.26
CA TYR A 92 -20.61 -17.80 -13.96
C TYR A 92 -20.51 -18.26 -14.27
N GLY A 93 -20.45 -17.96 -14.05
CA GLY A 93 -20.59 -18.37 -14.46
C GLY A 93 -20.49 -18.69 -14.48
#